data_36cf7578c3dffac1557de3e348983055
#
_entry.id   36cf7578c3dffac1557de3e348983055
#
_cell.length_a   1.000
_cell.length_b   1.000
_cell.length_c   1.000
_cell.angle_alpha   90.00
_cell.angle_beta   90.00
_cell.angle_gamma   90.00
#
_symmetry.space_group_name_H-M   'P 1'
#
loop_
_entity.id
_entity.type
_entity.pdbx_description
1 polymer ?
#
loop_
_entity_poly.entity_id
_entity_poly.type
_entity_poly.pdbx_seq_one_letter_code
_entity_poly.pdbx_strand_id
1 'polypeptide(L)'
;MKHVAVIDIGKTNAKLALVESEGLREIAVVTRPNVVLQDGPYPHFGLDGHWQFFLRHLADFQSAHGVDAISVTTHGASIVLLDENGDLATPMLDYEHTGPDTLAAEYDALRPDFSVTGSARLPMGLNVGAQVH
;
A
#
# COMPACT_ATOMS: atom_id res chain seq x y z
N MET A 1 -10.95 15.03 -20.05
CA MET A 1 -10.12 13.99 -19.44
C MET A 1 -10.44 12.68 -20.13
N LYS A 2 -9.48 12.09 -20.79
CA LYS A 2 -9.69 10.92 -21.64
C LYS A 2 -9.05 9.64 -21.06
N HIS A 3 -7.84 9.77 -20.56
CA HIS A 3 -7.06 8.65 -20.04
C HIS A 3 -6.68 8.87 -18.57
N VAL A 4 -6.96 7.88 -17.74
CA VAL A 4 -6.63 7.86 -16.33
C VAL A 4 -5.66 6.69 -16.07
N ALA A 5 -4.50 6.98 -15.51
CA ALA A 5 -3.59 5.95 -15.02
C ALA A 5 -4.02 5.54 -13.61
N VAL A 6 -4.32 4.27 -13.42
CA VAL A 6 -4.76 3.70 -12.14
C VAL A 6 -3.61 2.90 -11.53
N ILE A 7 -3.11 3.37 -10.40
CA ILE A 7 -2.16 2.64 -9.56
C ILE A 7 -2.97 1.79 -8.58
N ASP A 8 -2.78 0.47 -8.64
CA ASP A 8 -3.45 -0.49 -7.77
C ASP A 8 -2.41 -1.36 -7.07
N ILE A 9 -2.27 -1.18 -5.76
CA ILE A 9 -1.29 -1.92 -4.95
C ILE A 9 -2.03 -2.90 -4.05
N GLY A 10 -1.98 -4.17 -4.42
CA GLY A 10 -2.50 -5.27 -3.62
C GLY A 10 -1.42 -5.97 -2.80
N LYS A 11 -1.81 -6.92 -1.96
CA LYS A 11 -0.88 -7.72 -1.15
C LYS A 11 0.15 -8.47 -1.99
N THR A 12 -0.26 -9.03 -3.12
CA THR A 12 0.58 -9.90 -3.95
C THR A 12 1.15 -9.22 -5.20
N ASN A 13 0.48 -8.18 -5.68
CA ASN A 13 0.87 -7.49 -6.90
C ASN A 13 0.64 -5.99 -6.81
N ALA A 14 1.50 -5.23 -7.46
CA ALA A 14 1.30 -3.84 -7.79
C ALA A 14 1.02 -3.73 -9.30
N LYS A 15 -0.01 -3.01 -9.68
CA LYS A 15 -0.47 -2.85 -11.06
C LYS A 15 -0.59 -1.37 -11.42
N LEU A 16 -0.24 -1.04 -12.66
CA LEU A 16 -0.57 0.22 -13.30
C LEU A 16 -1.40 -0.07 -14.53
N ALA A 17 -2.61 0.43 -14.56
CA ALA A 17 -3.52 0.32 -15.69
C ALA A 17 -3.80 1.70 -16.29
N LEU A 18 -3.83 1.81 -17.61
CA LEU A 18 -4.32 2.98 -18.33
C LEU A 18 -5.75 2.72 -18.78
N VAL A 19 -6.68 3.56 -18.33
CA VAL A 19 -8.12 3.37 -18.57
C VAL A 19 -8.66 4.58 -19.34
N GLU A 20 -9.43 4.30 -20.41
CA GLU A 20 -10.26 5.30 -21.07
C GLU A 20 -11.49 5.61 -20.22
N SER A 21 -11.71 6.89 -19.91
CA SER A 21 -12.71 7.31 -18.92
C SER A 21 -14.16 7.22 -19.40
N GLU A 22 -14.44 7.31 -20.71
CA GLU A 22 -15.81 7.27 -21.23
C GLU A 22 -16.39 5.84 -21.24
N GLY A 23 -15.59 4.88 -21.74
CA GLY A 23 -15.99 3.47 -21.83
C GLY A 23 -15.50 2.60 -20.69
N LEU A 24 -14.72 3.14 -19.75
CA LEU A 24 -14.03 2.41 -18.67
C LEU A 24 -13.22 1.22 -19.22
N ARG A 25 -12.63 1.41 -20.38
CA ARG A 25 -11.88 0.37 -21.08
C ARG A 25 -10.41 0.43 -20.73
N GLU A 26 -9.85 -0.69 -20.31
CA GLU A 26 -8.41 -0.83 -20.10
C GLU A 26 -7.68 -0.79 -21.46
N ILE A 27 -6.75 0.14 -21.61
CA ILE A 27 -5.94 0.35 -22.83
C ILE A 27 -4.61 -0.39 -22.72
N ALA A 28 -3.98 -0.29 -21.55
CA ALA A 28 -2.69 -0.90 -21.27
C ALA A 28 -2.61 -1.26 -19.79
N VAL A 29 -1.88 -2.31 -19.47
CA VAL A 29 -1.64 -2.73 -18.08
C VAL A 29 -0.24 -3.30 -17.93
N VAL A 30 0.41 -2.97 -16.84
CA VAL A 30 1.67 -3.57 -16.39
C VAL A 30 1.55 -3.95 -14.93
N THR A 31 2.19 -5.06 -14.57
CA THR A 31 2.10 -5.62 -13.22
C THR A 31 3.50 -6.04 -12.74
N ARG A 32 3.75 -5.87 -11.46
CA ARG A 32 4.92 -6.45 -10.78
C ARG A 32 4.50 -7.13 -9.48
N PRO A 33 5.21 -8.18 -9.03
CA PRO A 33 4.98 -8.78 -7.73
C PRO A 33 5.22 -7.78 -6.59
N ASN A 34 4.37 -7.81 -5.57
CA ASN A 34 4.60 -7.13 -4.29
C ASN A 34 5.25 -8.13 -3.34
N VAL A 35 6.59 -8.09 -3.29
CA VAL A 35 7.38 -9.05 -2.52
C VAL A 35 7.65 -8.51 -1.13
N VAL A 36 7.42 -9.34 -0.12
CA VAL A 36 7.82 -9.06 1.26
C VAL A 36 9.30 -9.37 1.42
N LEU A 37 10.08 -8.38 1.83
CA LEU A 37 11.49 -8.49 2.14
C LEU A 37 11.68 -9.01 3.56
N GLN A 38 12.70 -9.84 3.77
CA GLN A 38 12.97 -10.50 5.06
C GLN A 38 14.22 -9.93 5.77
N ASP A 39 14.86 -8.94 5.18
CA ASP A 39 15.96 -8.19 5.77
C ASP A 39 15.45 -7.06 6.67
N GLY A 40 16.31 -6.56 7.54
CA GLY A 40 15.93 -5.47 8.46
C GLY A 40 15.24 -5.94 9.75
N PRO A 41 14.53 -5.05 10.46
CA PRO A 41 14.01 -5.32 11.81
C PRO A 41 12.78 -6.25 11.82
N TYR A 42 12.06 -6.35 10.72
CA TYR A 42 10.86 -7.19 10.54
C TYR A 42 10.55 -7.37 9.05
N PRO A 43 9.70 -8.36 8.67
CA PRO A 43 9.20 -8.49 7.30
C PRO A 43 8.50 -7.21 6.83
N HIS A 44 8.87 -6.70 5.67
CA HIS A 44 8.40 -5.41 5.18
C HIS A 44 8.25 -5.36 3.65
N PHE A 45 7.51 -4.38 3.15
CA PHE A 45 7.33 -4.17 1.71
C PHE A 45 8.44 -3.31 1.13
N GLY A 46 8.93 -3.69 -0.07
CA GLY A 46 9.95 -2.96 -0.82
C GLY A 46 9.37 -1.79 -1.62
N LEU A 47 9.20 -0.62 -0.98
CA LEU A 47 8.53 0.53 -1.59
C LEU A 47 9.31 1.16 -2.74
N ASP A 48 10.63 1.24 -2.66
CA ASP A 48 11.47 1.84 -3.71
C ASP A 48 11.28 1.15 -5.07
N GLY A 49 11.16 -0.17 -5.05
CA GLY A 49 10.92 -0.93 -6.26
C GLY A 49 9.55 -0.63 -6.89
N HIS A 50 8.51 -0.36 -6.09
CA HIS A 50 7.21 0.08 -6.61
C HIS A 50 7.28 1.50 -7.15
N TRP A 51 7.96 2.40 -6.46
CA TRP A 51 8.13 3.78 -6.90
C TRP A 51 8.80 3.86 -8.27
N GLN A 52 9.94 3.18 -8.46
CA GLN A 52 10.64 3.13 -9.74
C GLN A 52 9.81 2.49 -10.85
N PHE A 53 9.08 1.42 -10.53
CA PHE A 53 8.17 0.76 -11.47
C PHE A 53 7.07 1.70 -11.97
N PHE A 54 6.40 2.40 -11.07
CA PHE A 54 5.32 3.32 -11.45
C PHE A 54 5.84 4.53 -12.23
N LEU A 55 6.93 5.15 -11.81
CA LEU A 55 7.49 6.30 -12.53
C LEU A 55 7.86 5.95 -13.97
N ARG A 56 8.53 4.81 -14.16
CA ARG A 56 8.93 4.34 -15.48
C ARG A 56 7.70 4.13 -16.38
N HIS A 57 6.74 3.35 -15.93
CA HIS A 57 5.60 2.99 -16.76
C HIS A 57 4.58 4.12 -16.93
N LEU A 58 4.48 5.06 -16.00
CA LEU A 58 3.74 6.30 -16.21
C LEU A 58 4.35 7.12 -17.35
N ALA A 59 5.67 7.20 -17.42
CA ALA A 59 6.36 7.88 -18.54
C ALA A 59 6.11 7.17 -19.88
N ASP A 60 6.15 5.82 -19.88
CA ASP A 60 5.82 5.03 -21.08
C ASP A 60 4.36 5.27 -21.53
N PHE A 61 3.40 5.25 -20.62
CA PHE A 61 1.99 5.49 -20.91
C PHE A 61 1.74 6.94 -21.37
N GLN A 62 2.39 7.90 -20.73
CA GLN A 62 2.33 9.31 -21.15
C GLN A 62 2.83 9.48 -22.59
N SER A 63 3.94 8.84 -22.93
CA SER A 63 4.54 8.95 -24.27
C SER A 63 3.67 8.27 -25.34
N ALA A 64 3.09 7.11 -25.04
CA ALA A 64 2.36 6.31 -26.04
C ALA A 64 0.90 6.74 -26.22
N HIS A 65 0.24 7.20 -25.16
CA HIS A 65 -1.22 7.39 -25.14
C HIS A 65 -1.66 8.74 -24.55
N GLY A 66 -0.81 9.43 -23.80
CA GLY A 66 -1.17 10.54 -22.95
C GLY A 66 -1.86 10.07 -21.66
N VAL A 67 -1.55 10.73 -20.54
CA VAL A 67 -2.16 10.50 -19.22
C VAL A 67 -2.70 11.84 -18.72
N ASP A 68 -4.01 11.93 -18.53
CA ASP A 68 -4.66 13.17 -18.08
C ASP A 68 -4.79 13.26 -16.56
N ALA A 69 -4.86 12.10 -15.89
CA ALA A 69 -5.00 12.00 -14.45
C ALA A 69 -4.42 10.69 -13.90
N ILE A 70 -4.12 10.69 -12.61
CA ILE A 70 -3.69 9.50 -11.86
C ILE A 70 -4.70 9.26 -10.75
N SER A 71 -5.12 8.01 -10.60
CA SER A 71 -5.93 7.51 -9.49
C SER A 71 -5.15 6.42 -8.76
N VAL A 72 -5.34 6.35 -7.44
CA VAL A 72 -4.61 5.39 -6.60
C VAL A 72 -5.61 4.58 -5.77
N THR A 73 -5.41 3.27 -5.74
CA THR A 73 -6.06 2.35 -4.82
C THR A 73 -5.02 1.41 -4.21
N THR A 74 -5.26 0.97 -2.99
CA THR A 74 -4.33 0.08 -2.29
C THR A 74 -5.08 -0.79 -1.29
N HIS A 75 -4.47 -1.93 -0.91
CA HIS A 75 -4.99 -2.78 0.16
C HIS A 75 -4.98 -2.04 1.52
N GLY A 76 -5.90 -2.42 2.42
CA GLY A 76 -5.95 -1.88 3.78
C GLY A 76 -4.85 -2.42 4.70
N ALA A 77 -4.86 -2.00 5.95
CA ALA A 77 -3.88 -2.36 6.99
C ALA A 77 -2.43 -2.03 6.62
N SER A 78 -2.21 -1.03 5.78
CA SER A 78 -0.90 -0.65 5.27
C SER A 78 -0.65 0.81 5.51
N ILE A 79 0.39 1.12 6.27
CA ILE A 79 0.80 2.48 6.61
C ILE A 79 2.29 2.66 6.42
N VAL A 80 2.69 3.89 6.18
CA VAL A 80 4.07 4.34 6.25
C VAL A 80 4.20 5.38 7.36
N LEU A 81 5.29 5.34 8.09
CA LEU A 81 5.68 6.39 9.03
C LEU A 81 6.78 7.22 8.37
N LEU A 82 6.56 8.53 8.34
CA LEU A 82 7.51 9.47 7.75
C LEU A 82 8.20 10.26 8.84
N ASP A 83 9.46 10.58 8.64
CA ASP A 83 10.20 11.51 9.48
C ASP A 83 9.87 12.98 9.11
N GLU A 84 10.54 13.91 9.77
CA GLU A 84 10.34 15.35 9.55
C GLU A 84 10.74 15.85 8.15
N ASN A 85 11.54 15.08 7.41
CA ASN A 85 11.98 15.38 6.05
C ASN A 85 11.05 14.75 5.00
N GLY A 86 10.11 13.91 5.42
CA GLY A 86 9.22 13.15 4.55
C GLY A 86 9.82 11.82 4.05
N ASP A 87 10.93 11.39 4.60
CA ASP A 87 11.53 10.09 4.34
C ASP A 87 10.90 9.01 5.22
N LEU A 88 11.03 7.75 4.83
CA LEU A 88 10.54 6.64 5.66
C LEU A 88 11.30 6.58 7.00
N ALA A 89 10.59 6.79 8.09
CA ALA A 89 11.15 6.66 9.45
C ALA A 89 11.45 5.19 9.80
N THR A 90 10.64 4.27 9.27
CA THR A 90 10.80 2.82 9.45
C THR A 90 10.37 2.10 8.17
N PRO A 91 10.84 0.86 7.92
CA PRO A 91 10.31 0.03 6.83
C PRO A 91 8.79 -0.20 7.00
N MET A 92 8.05 -0.24 5.90
CA MET A 92 6.60 -0.49 5.92
C MET A 92 6.33 -1.94 6.30
N LEU A 93 5.77 -2.18 7.48
CA LEU A 93 5.52 -3.51 8.02
C LEU A 93 4.63 -4.35 7.08
N ASP A 94 4.99 -5.62 6.89
CA ASP A 94 4.03 -6.60 6.37
C ASP A 94 2.99 -6.92 7.44
N TYR A 95 1.74 -6.56 7.18
CA TYR A 95 0.65 -6.74 8.15
C TYR A 95 0.33 -8.20 8.49
N GLU A 96 0.88 -9.17 7.75
CA GLU A 96 0.81 -10.60 8.09
C GLU A 96 1.92 -11.03 9.07
N HIS A 97 2.82 -10.12 9.44
CA HIS A 97 3.81 -10.37 10.47
C HIS A 97 3.14 -10.52 11.85
N THR A 98 3.52 -11.57 12.58
CA THR A 98 2.95 -11.90 13.90
C THR A 98 3.57 -11.12 15.07
N GLY A 99 4.57 -10.26 14.80
CA GLY A 99 5.22 -9.45 15.84
C GLY A 99 4.24 -8.66 16.71
N PRO A 100 3.24 -7.98 16.15
CA PRO A 100 2.23 -7.26 16.93
C PRO A 100 1.41 -8.11 17.90
N ASP A 101 1.27 -9.41 17.65
CA ASP A 101 0.57 -10.32 18.56
C ASP A 101 1.30 -10.53 19.90
N THR A 102 2.60 -10.29 19.95
CA THR A 102 3.39 -10.38 21.18
C THR A 102 3.03 -9.28 22.20
N LEU A 103 2.48 -8.17 21.71
CA LEU A 103 2.02 -7.02 22.50
C LEU A 103 0.49 -6.94 22.60
N ALA A 104 -0.23 -8.00 22.20
CA ALA A 104 -1.69 -7.99 22.09
C ALA A 104 -2.38 -7.56 23.40
N ALA A 105 -1.92 -8.06 24.55
CA ALA A 105 -2.53 -7.74 25.84
C ALA A 105 -2.38 -6.25 26.20
N GLU A 106 -1.23 -5.64 25.91
CA GLU A 106 -0.97 -4.22 26.15
C GLU A 106 -1.80 -3.36 25.20
N TYR A 107 -1.79 -3.69 23.91
CA TYR A 107 -2.59 -3.01 22.89
C TYR A 107 -4.10 -3.09 23.20
N ASP A 108 -4.62 -4.24 23.57
CA ASP A 108 -6.03 -4.44 23.89
C ASP A 108 -6.48 -3.70 25.13
N ALA A 109 -5.57 -3.43 26.07
CA ALA A 109 -5.84 -2.59 27.24
C ALA A 109 -5.96 -1.09 26.91
N LEU A 110 -5.34 -0.63 25.82
CA LEU A 110 -5.31 0.79 25.42
C LEU A 110 -6.36 1.13 24.36
N ARG A 111 -6.72 0.17 23.49
CA ARG A 111 -7.63 0.44 22.38
C ARG A 111 -9.06 0.68 22.84
N PRO A 112 -9.79 1.62 22.23
CA PRO A 112 -11.21 1.78 22.49
C PRO A 112 -12.04 0.56 22.04
N ASP A 113 -13.19 0.35 22.68
CA ASP A 113 -14.13 -0.70 22.30
C ASP A 113 -14.62 -0.59 20.85
N PHE A 114 -15.01 -1.74 20.29
CA PHE A 114 -15.63 -1.80 18.96
C PHE A 114 -16.84 -0.88 18.81
N SER A 115 -17.67 -0.78 19.84
CA SER A 115 -18.85 0.11 19.85
C SER A 115 -18.52 1.60 19.65
N VAL A 116 -17.29 2.00 19.97
CA VAL A 116 -16.80 3.39 19.80
C VAL A 116 -16.21 3.60 18.42
N THR A 117 -15.44 2.62 17.91
CA THR A 117 -14.64 2.80 16.70
C THR A 117 -15.21 2.12 15.46
N GLY A 118 -16.07 1.11 15.61
CA GLY A 118 -16.49 0.21 14.54
C GLY A 118 -15.35 -0.67 13.99
N SER A 119 -14.15 -0.66 14.62
CA SER A 119 -12.99 -1.41 14.19
C SER A 119 -12.85 -2.69 15.00
N ALA A 120 -13.03 -3.84 14.35
CA ALA A 120 -12.84 -5.15 14.98
C ALA A 120 -11.36 -5.39 15.35
N ARG A 121 -11.11 -6.10 16.45
CA ARG A 121 -9.76 -6.58 16.77
C ARG A 121 -9.41 -7.75 15.84
N LEU A 122 -8.32 -7.61 15.13
CA LEU A 122 -7.78 -8.59 14.20
C LEU A 122 -6.36 -8.99 14.64
N PRO A 123 -5.89 -10.21 14.31
CA PRO A 123 -4.55 -10.68 14.65
C PRO A 123 -3.47 -9.97 13.81
N MET A 124 -2.22 -10.25 14.13
CA MET A 124 -1.04 -9.75 13.40
C MET A 124 -1.04 -8.20 13.31
N GLY A 125 -0.55 -7.65 12.23
CA GLY A 125 -0.60 -6.21 11.93
C GLY A 125 -1.88 -5.74 11.21
N LEU A 126 -2.97 -6.51 11.21
CA LEU A 126 -4.20 -6.15 10.50
C LEU A 126 -4.94 -4.95 11.07
N ASN A 127 -4.68 -4.59 12.33
CA ASN A 127 -5.06 -3.28 12.85
C ASN A 127 -3.87 -2.33 12.78
N VAL A 128 -4.04 -1.19 12.14
CA VAL A 128 -3.00 -0.16 12.05
C VAL A 128 -2.49 0.26 13.43
N GLY A 129 -3.37 0.40 14.42
CA GLY A 129 -2.98 0.71 15.79
C GLY A 129 -2.05 -0.34 16.41
N ALA A 130 -2.18 -1.61 16.07
CA ALA A 130 -1.28 -2.66 16.53
C ALA A 130 0.10 -2.62 15.85
N GLN A 131 0.20 -2.07 14.66
CA GLN A 131 1.49 -1.87 13.97
C GLN A 131 2.30 -0.73 14.60
N VAL A 132 1.62 0.26 15.16
CA VAL A 132 2.24 1.48 15.71
C VAL A 132 2.54 1.33 17.20
N HIS A 133 1.84 0.41 17.88
CA HIS A 133 2.01 0.13 19.31
C HIS A 133 3.34 -0.57 19.60
#